data_ae8d16c7e700f0a1211df77d8d1c45a4
#
_entry.id   ae8d16c7e700f0a1211df77d8d1c45a4
#
_cell.length_a   1.000
_cell.length_b   1.000
_cell.length_c   1.000
_cell.angle_alpha   90.00
_cell.angle_beta   90.00
_cell.angle_gamma   90.00
#
_symmetry.space_group_name_H-M   'P 1'
#
loop_
_entity.id
_entity.type
_entity.pdbx_description
1 polymer ?
#
loop_
_entity_poly.entity_id
_entity_poly.type
_entity_poly.pdbx_seq_one_letter_code
_entity_poly.pdbx_strand_id
1 'polypeptide(L)'
;RDFMNFLHNAKGSILINGLGLGVTLKALLNKPEVTDITVIENSEDVIKLVASSYTDPRLTIIHGDAFAWEPPKGKVYDAVWHDIWDNICADNLSEMKKLHRKYGRRAKYQESWCRYQCERQERENKRYYRW
;
A
#
# COMPACT_ATOMS: atom_id res chain seq x y z
N ARG A 1 5.32 -9.28 -9.00
CA ARG A 1 4.61 -8.71 -10.16
C ARG A 1 3.93 -7.39 -9.80
N ASP A 2 3.03 -7.40 -8.82
CA ASP A 2 2.30 -6.20 -8.42
C ASP A 2 3.24 -5.12 -7.88
N PHE A 3 4.22 -5.51 -7.08
CA PHE A 3 5.23 -4.62 -6.53
C PHE A 3 6.08 -3.96 -7.63
N MET A 4 6.55 -4.74 -8.60
CA MET A 4 7.40 -4.21 -9.67
C MET A 4 6.63 -3.25 -10.56
N ASN A 5 5.37 -3.57 -10.88
CA ASN A 5 4.51 -2.68 -11.65
C ASN A 5 4.24 -1.38 -10.89
N PHE A 6 3.97 -1.48 -9.59
CA PHE A 6 3.79 -0.31 -8.75
C PHE A 6 5.04 0.55 -8.72
N LEU A 7 6.19 -0.06 -8.47
CA LEU A 7 7.46 0.67 -8.38
C LEU A 7 7.78 1.39 -9.69
N HIS A 8 7.53 0.73 -10.83
CA HIS A 8 7.75 1.33 -12.14
C HIS A 8 6.86 2.59 -12.36
N ASN A 9 5.62 2.55 -11.91
CA ASN A 9 4.66 3.63 -12.10
C ASN A 9 4.72 4.71 -11.02
N ALA A 10 5.40 4.45 -9.90
CA ALA A 10 5.42 5.37 -8.77
C ALA A 10 6.31 6.57 -9.03
N LYS A 11 5.72 7.75 -9.02
CA LYS A 11 6.41 9.05 -9.13
C LYS A 11 5.53 10.12 -8.49
N GLY A 12 6.11 11.25 -8.14
CA GLY A 12 5.34 12.35 -7.54
C GLY A 12 4.94 12.06 -6.10
N SER A 13 3.69 12.29 -5.76
CA SER A 13 3.14 12.16 -4.42
C SER A 13 2.62 10.75 -4.18
N ILE A 14 3.15 10.07 -3.17
CA ILE A 14 2.89 8.65 -2.88
C ILE A 14 2.22 8.50 -1.52
N LEU A 15 1.23 7.60 -1.45
CA LEU A 15 0.66 7.12 -0.20
C LEU A 15 0.92 5.63 -0.06
N ILE A 16 1.40 5.21 1.10
CA ILE A 16 1.54 3.79 1.45
C ILE A 16 0.63 3.50 2.65
N ASN A 17 -0.29 2.57 2.48
CA ASN A 17 -1.11 2.06 3.58
C ASN A 17 -0.43 0.80 4.12
N GLY A 18 0.23 0.93 5.28
CA GLY A 18 1.00 -0.12 5.90
C GLY A 18 2.48 -0.07 5.54
N LEU A 19 3.36 -0.13 6.54
CA LEU A 19 4.81 -0.14 6.33
C LEU A 19 5.34 -1.49 5.86
N GLY A 20 4.66 -2.58 6.23
CA GLY A 20 5.16 -3.92 5.99
C GLY A 20 6.57 -4.07 6.59
N LEU A 21 7.48 -4.64 5.81
CA LEU A 21 8.90 -4.76 6.20
C LEU A 21 9.75 -3.56 5.78
N GLY A 22 9.13 -2.50 5.25
CA GLY A 22 9.83 -1.31 4.81
C GLY A 22 10.49 -1.39 3.44
N VAL A 23 10.33 -2.51 2.73
CA VAL A 23 10.95 -2.72 1.42
C VAL A 23 10.43 -1.73 0.38
N THR A 24 9.12 -1.52 0.34
CA THR A 24 8.50 -0.57 -0.58
C THR A 24 8.96 0.85 -0.30
N LEU A 25 8.97 1.24 0.96
CA LEU A 25 9.43 2.57 1.37
C LEU A 25 10.88 2.81 0.95
N LYS A 26 11.76 1.86 1.22
CA LYS A 26 13.17 1.96 0.84
C LYS A 26 13.33 2.12 -0.68
N ALA A 27 12.61 1.32 -1.45
CA ALA A 27 12.68 1.39 -2.92
C ALA A 27 12.19 2.74 -3.44
N LEU A 28 11.10 3.29 -2.87
CA LEU A 28 10.57 4.58 -3.29
C LEU A 28 11.49 5.74 -2.92
N LEU A 29 12.14 5.69 -1.75
CA LEU A 29 13.09 6.71 -1.33
C LEU A 29 14.33 6.78 -2.23
N ASN A 30 14.64 5.71 -2.96
CA ASN A 30 15.72 5.69 -3.93
C ASN A 30 15.32 6.26 -5.30
N LYS A 31 14.06 6.67 -5.47
CA LYS A 31 13.56 7.25 -6.73
C LYS A 31 13.54 8.77 -6.63
N PRO A 32 14.39 9.49 -7.38
CA PRO A 32 14.40 10.97 -7.32
C PRO A 32 13.12 11.59 -7.85
N GLU A 33 12.34 10.90 -8.70
CA GLU A 33 11.07 11.40 -9.21
C GLU A 33 9.93 11.36 -8.18
N VAL A 34 10.13 10.69 -7.04
CA VAL A 34 9.17 10.71 -5.92
C VAL A 34 9.37 12.01 -5.12
N THR A 35 8.33 12.80 -4.99
CA THR A 35 8.39 14.11 -4.34
C THR A 35 8.05 14.09 -2.86
N ASP A 36 7.07 13.27 -2.48
CA ASP A 36 6.69 13.07 -1.07
C ASP A 36 6.06 11.69 -0.88
N ILE A 37 6.21 11.16 0.33
CA ILE A 37 5.66 9.86 0.72
C ILE A 37 4.96 10.02 2.06
N THR A 38 3.68 9.66 2.11
CA THR A 38 2.91 9.56 3.34
C THR A 38 2.65 8.09 3.62
N VAL A 39 2.94 7.63 4.84
CA VAL A 39 2.70 6.25 5.26
C VAL A 39 1.69 6.25 6.40
N ILE A 40 0.65 5.43 6.27
CA ILE A 40 -0.33 5.18 7.34
C ILE A 40 -0.04 3.80 7.91
N GLU A 41 0.37 3.76 9.17
CA GLU A 41 0.72 2.51 9.86
C GLU A 41 -0.06 2.40 11.16
N ASN A 42 -0.68 1.27 11.39
CA ASN A 42 -1.53 1.04 12.53
C ASN A 42 -0.74 0.53 13.76
N SER A 43 0.45 0.00 13.59
CA SER A 43 1.29 -0.49 14.69
C SER A 43 2.31 0.56 15.13
N GLU A 44 2.15 1.03 16.37
CA GLU A 44 3.10 1.98 16.96
C GLU A 44 4.51 1.40 17.08
N ASP A 45 4.60 0.09 17.36
CA ASP A 45 5.89 -0.61 17.46
C ASP A 45 6.61 -0.66 16.11
N VAL A 46 5.88 -0.92 15.03
CA VAL A 46 6.44 -0.91 13.67
C VAL A 46 6.93 0.49 13.32
N ILE A 47 6.17 1.52 13.67
CA ILE A 47 6.58 2.91 13.43
C ILE A 47 7.89 3.21 14.15
N LYS A 48 8.02 2.83 15.42
CA LYS A 48 9.24 3.06 16.21
C LYS A 48 10.44 2.37 15.60
N LEU A 49 10.27 1.13 15.14
CA LEU A 49 11.35 0.37 14.52
C LEU A 49 11.83 0.98 13.21
N VAL A 50 10.90 1.46 12.39
CA VAL A 50 11.20 1.93 11.03
C VAL A 50 11.58 3.40 11.01
N ALA A 51 10.88 4.24 11.78
CA ALA A 51 11.10 5.69 11.79
C ALA A 51 12.54 6.07 12.18
N SER A 52 13.16 5.31 13.06
CA SER A 52 14.55 5.56 13.49
C SER A 52 15.56 5.33 12.37
N SER A 53 15.19 4.59 11.32
CA SER A 53 16.06 4.24 10.21
C SER A 53 15.97 5.23 9.03
N TYR A 54 15.01 6.15 9.06
CA TYR A 54 14.77 7.06 7.94
C TYR A 54 14.68 8.51 8.40
N THR A 55 15.46 9.36 7.77
CA THR A 55 15.49 10.82 8.05
C THR A 55 15.20 11.65 6.80
N ASP A 56 14.65 11.03 5.75
CA ASP A 56 14.37 11.69 4.48
C ASP A 56 13.25 12.74 4.68
N PRO A 57 13.45 14.01 4.27
CA PRO A 57 12.45 15.06 4.45
C PRO A 57 11.17 14.85 3.64
N ARG A 58 11.19 13.98 2.62
CA ARG A 58 9.99 13.65 1.84
C ARG A 58 9.02 12.75 2.60
N LEU A 59 9.47 12.09 3.67
CA LEU A 59 8.70 11.06 4.37
C LEU A 59 7.91 11.62 5.54
N THR A 60 6.62 11.27 5.60
CA THR A 60 5.74 11.50 6.76
C THR A 60 5.09 10.18 7.14
N ILE A 61 5.26 9.75 8.39
CA ILE A 61 4.63 8.54 8.91
C ILE A 61 3.53 8.95 9.89
N ILE A 62 2.32 8.43 9.67
CA ILE A 62 1.14 8.72 10.49
C ILE A 62 0.67 7.42 11.15
N HIS A 63 0.49 7.44 12.48
CA HIS A 63 -0.14 6.34 13.20
C HIS A 63 -1.64 6.37 12.94
N GLY A 64 -2.17 5.34 12.30
CA GLY A 64 -3.59 5.27 11.96
C GLY A 64 -3.96 3.97 11.27
N ASP A 65 -5.27 3.78 11.13
CA ASP A 65 -5.87 2.66 10.41
C ASP A 65 -6.15 3.11 8.97
N ALA A 66 -5.63 2.36 8.00
CA ALA A 66 -5.79 2.68 6.58
C ALA A 66 -7.26 2.79 6.15
N PHE A 67 -8.16 2.02 6.75
CA PHE A 67 -9.59 2.08 6.44
C PHE A 67 -10.27 3.31 7.02
N ALA A 68 -9.83 3.79 8.18
CA ALA A 68 -10.43 4.90 8.93
C ALA A 68 -9.78 6.25 8.63
N TRP A 69 -8.50 6.28 8.34
CA TRP A 69 -7.79 7.52 8.08
C TRP A 69 -8.28 8.17 6.79
N GLU A 70 -8.55 9.48 6.87
CA GLU A 70 -9.01 10.24 5.71
C GLU A 70 -7.91 11.16 5.19
N PRO A 71 -7.58 11.10 3.89
CA PRO A 71 -6.65 12.05 3.28
C PRO A 71 -7.16 13.48 3.38
N PRO A 72 -6.27 14.48 3.34
CA PRO A 72 -6.70 15.87 3.24
C PRO A 72 -7.67 16.08 2.07
N LYS A 73 -8.69 16.92 2.28
CA LYS A 73 -9.71 17.20 1.27
C LYS A 73 -9.05 17.73 -0.02
N GLY A 74 -9.41 17.14 -1.14
CA GLY A 74 -8.89 17.54 -2.45
C GLY A 74 -7.53 16.95 -2.81
N LYS A 75 -6.89 16.23 -1.88
CA LYS A 75 -5.59 15.60 -2.16
C LYS A 75 -5.76 14.41 -3.11
N VAL A 76 -4.96 14.41 -4.18
CA VAL A 76 -4.84 13.28 -5.11
C VAL A 76 -3.39 12.82 -5.10
N TYR A 77 -3.19 11.51 -4.87
CA TYR A 77 -1.87 10.90 -4.91
C TYR A 77 -1.57 10.40 -6.33
N ASP A 78 -0.33 10.51 -6.75
CA ASP A 78 0.09 9.95 -8.04
C ASP A 78 0.09 8.42 -8.00
N ALA A 79 0.43 7.83 -6.85
CA ALA A 79 0.37 6.39 -6.66
C ALA A 79 0.05 6.04 -5.21
N VAL A 80 -0.73 4.97 -5.01
CA VAL A 80 -1.09 4.45 -3.69
C VAL A 80 -0.77 2.96 -3.64
N TRP A 81 -0.05 2.53 -2.60
CA TRP A 81 0.29 1.14 -2.34
C TRP A 81 -0.39 0.67 -1.06
N HIS A 82 -1.17 -0.42 -1.16
CA HIS A 82 -1.84 -1.02 -0.01
C HIS A 82 -1.06 -2.26 0.44
N ASP A 83 -0.55 -2.22 1.65
CA ASP A 83 0.36 -3.24 2.20
C ASP A 83 0.07 -3.51 3.69
N ILE A 84 -1.19 -3.84 3.99
CA ILE A 84 -1.64 -4.07 5.36
C ILE A 84 -1.77 -5.56 5.72
N TRP A 85 -1.50 -6.45 4.77
CA TRP A 85 -1.67 -7.89 4.96
C TRP A 85 -0.32 -8.56 5.20
N ASP A 86 -0.32 -9.60 6.03
CA ASP A 86 0.88 -10.36 6.39
C ASP A 86 0.92 -11.75 5.75
N ASN A 87 -0.13 -12.13 5.03
CA ASN A 87 -0.22 -13.44 4.37
C ASN A 87 -0.95 -13.32 3.03
N ILE A 88 -0.70 -14.28 2.14
CA ILE A 88 -1.42 -14.40 0.88
C ILE A 88 -2.67 -15.23 1.14
N CYS A 89 -3.84 -14.59 1.04
CA CYS A 89 -5.13 -15.23 1.31
C CYS A 89 -6.22 -14.61 0.45
N ALA A 90 -7.09 -15.44 -0.12
CA ALA A 90 -8.23 -14.99 -0.92
C ALA A 90 -9.14 -14.03 -0.13
N ASP A 91 -9.23 -14.20 1.19
CA ASP A 91 -10.04 -13.33 2.05
C ASP A 91 -9.57 -11.88 2.05
N ASN A 92 -8.31 -11.62 1.71
CA ASN A 92 -7.77 -10.27 1.62
C ASN A 92 -8.40 -9.45 0.48
N LEU A 93 -8.96 -10.13 -0.53
CA LEU A 93 -9.52 -9.45 -1.71
C LEU A 93 -10.66 -8.51 -1.38
N SER A 94 -11.52 -8.85 -0.42
CA SER A 94 -12.63 -7.98 -0.02
C SER A 94 -12.12 -6.67 0.58
N GLU A 95 -11.06 -6.74 1.38
CA GLU A 95 -10.42 -5.57 1.97
C GLU A 95 -9.68 -4.74 0.91
N MET A 96 -9.00 -5.40 -0.03
CA MET A 96 -8.35 -4.73 -1.16
C MET A 96 -9.37 -3.94 -1.99
N LYS A 97 -10.54 -4.53 -2.25
CA LYS A 97 -11.62 -3.85 -2.97
C LYS A 97 -12.12 -2.62 -2.23
N LYS A 98 -12.24 -2.69 -0.90
CA LYS A 98 -12.64 -1.53 -0.07
C LYS A 98 -11.63 -0.39 -0.21
N LEU A 99 -10.34 -0.69 -0.09
CA LEU A 99 -9.29 0.32 -0.21
C LEU A 99 -9.21 0.88 -1.63
N HIS A 100 -9.29 0.03 -2.66
CA HIS A 100 -9.28 0.50 -4.05
C HIS A 100 -10.47 1.41 -4.35
N ARG A 101 -11.64 1.12 -3.77
CA ARG A 101 -12.82 1.97 -3.91
C ARG A 101 -12.64 3.30 -3.19
N LYS A 102 -12.09 3.27 -1.97
CA LYS A 102 -11.82 4.48 -1.18
C LYS A 102 -10.92 5.46 -1.94
N TYR A 103 -9.90 4.94 -2.62
CA TYR A 103 -8.90 5.75 -3.33
C TYR A 103 -9.16 5.87 -4.84
N GLY A 104 -10.31 5.41 -5.34
CA GLY A 104 -10.60 5.43 -6.78
C GLY A 104 -10.48 6.81 -7.44
N ARG A 105 -10.89 7.88 -6.71
CA ARG A 105 -10.78 9.27 -7.19
C ARG A 105 -9.62 10.03 -6.57
N ARG A 106 -8.86 9.39 -5.69
CA ARG A 106 -7.78 10.02 -4.91
C ARG A 106 -6.42 9.47 -5.30
N ALA A 107 -6.37 8.59 -6.28
CA ALA A 107 -5.14 7.98 -6.77
C ALA A 107 -5.17 7.90 -8.29
N LYS A 108 -4.10 8.32 -8.94
CA LYS A 108 -3.93 8.13 -10.39
C LYS A 108 -3.58 6.68 -10.71
N TYR A 109 -2.88 6.02 -9.81
CA TYR A 109 -2.51 4.61 -9.89
C TYR A 109 -2.55 4.01 -8.49
N GLN A 110 -3.09 2.82 -8.34
CA GLN A 110 -3.05 2.12 -7.05
C GLN A 110 -2.92 0.61 -7.26
N GLU A 111 -2.26 -0.04 -6.31
CA GLU A 111 -2.12 -1.49 -6.30
C GLU A 111 -1.98 -1.99 -4.87
N SER A 112 -2.20 -3.31 -4.69
CA SER A 112 -2.14 -3.96 -3.39
C SER A 112 -1.09 -5.06 -3.39
N TRP A 113 -0.44 -5.23 -2.25
CA TRP A 113 0.54 -6.28 -2.01
C TRP A 113 -0.06 -7.65 -2.32
N CYS A 114 0.61 -8.40 -3.19
CA CYS A 114 0.23 -9.77 -3.56
C CYS A 114 -1.22 -9.95 -4.05
N ARG A 115 -1.82 -8.91 -4.66
CA ARG A 115 -3.19 -9.01 -5.18
C ARG A 115 -3.34 -10.15 -6.19
N TYR A 116 -2.39 -10.26 -7.10
CA TYR A 116 -2.41 -11.31 -8.12
C TYR A 116 -2.41 -12.71 -7.49
N GLN A 117 -1.58 -12.92 -6.47
CA GLN A 117 -1.51 -14.19 -5.76
C GLN A 117 -2.80 -14.51 -5.00
N CYS A 118 -3.44 -13.50 -4.41
CA CYS A 118 -4.74 -13.67 -3.74
C CYS A 118 -5.84 -14.03 -4.74
N GLU A 119 -5.86 -13.39 -5.91
CA GLU A 119 -6.81 -13.70 -6.98
C GLU A 119 -6.60 -15.12 -7.49
N ARG A 120 -5.36 -15.54 -7.64
CA ARG A 120 -5.02 -16.91 -8.03
C ARG A 120 -5.55 -17.92 -7.02
N GLN A 121 -5.36 -17.66 -5.74
CA GLN A 121 -5.87 -18.53 -4.67
C GLN A 121 -7.40 -18.59 -4.69
N GLU A 122 -8.08 -17.48 -4.93
CA GLU A 122 -9.54 -17.46 -5.06
C GLU A 122 -9.99 -18.37 -6.21
N ARG A 123 -9.33 -18.30 -7.37
CA ARG A 123 -9.64 -19.17 -8.50
C ARG A 123 -9.43 -20.64 -8.16
N GLU A 124 -8.34 -20.97 -7.47
CA GLU A 124 -8.05 -22.35 -7.05
C GLU A 124 -9.09 -22.85 -6.06
N ASN A 125 -9.51 -22.01 -5.10
CA ASN A 125 -10.55 -22.36 -4.13
C ASN A 125 -11.88 -22.64 -4.81
N LYS A 126 -12.30 -21.80 -5.75
CA LYS A 126 -13.53 -21.99 -6.53
C LYS A 126 -13.49 -23.28 -7.33
N ARG A 127 -12.34 -23.62 -7.88
CA ARG A 127 -12.13 -24.87 -8.61
C ARG A 127 -12.29 -26.09 -7.71
N TYR A 128 -11.73 -26.02 -6.50
CA TYR A 128 -11.79 -27.08 -5.52
C TYR A 128 -13.22 -27.34 -5.05
N TYR A 129 -14.04 -26.32 -4.86
CA TYR A 129 -15.40 -26.42 -4.36
C TYR A 129 -16.47 -26.53 -5.46
N ARG A 130 -16.09 -26.80 -6.69
CA ARG A 130 -16.98 -26.85 -7.82
C ARG A 130 -17.71 -28.20 -8.02
N TRP A 131 -17.50 -29.12 -7.16
CA TRP A 131 -18.08 -30.47 -7.21
C TRP A 131 -19.47 -30.50 -6.65
#